data_e69406626d7afd89d2233f92225337ef
#
_entry.id   e69406626d7afd89d2233f92225337ef
#
_cell.length_a   1.000
_cell.length_b   1.000
_cell.length_c   1.000
_cell.angle_alpha   90.00
_cell.angle_beta   90.00
_cell.angle_gamma   90.00
#
_symmetry.space_group_name_H-M   'P 1'
#
loop_
_entity.id
_entity.type
_entity.pdbx_description
1 polymer ?
#
loop_
_entity_poly.entity_id
_entity_poly.type
_entity_poly.pdbx_seq_one_letter_code
_entity_poly.pdbx_strand_id
1 'polypeptide(L)'
;MLILLGMPVVQIILFGFAITTEVKNVRVAILDPSNDIVTRRIIDRLDASEYFSVTTNLNTPDEVEKSFRRGDIDLAVIFSEQFANHVYTGDACVQLVADATDPNTATTQTGYAANIISSAGREMLPAGMQVSTIVPEVKLLYNPQMKSAYNFVPGVMGLILMLICAMMTSISIVREKETGTMEILLVSPVKP
;
A
#
# COMPACT_ATOMS: atom_id res chain seq x y z
N MET A 1 -33.89 20.98 3.83
CA MET A 1 -33.87 20.32 2.54
C MET A 1 -32.52 20.49 1.81
N LEU A 2 -31.94 21.67 1.77
CA LEU A 2 -30.67 21.91 1.06
C LEU A 2 -29.49 21.10 1.63
N ILE A 3 -29.38 20.96 2.94
CA ILE A 3 -28.33 20.19 3.64
C ILE A 3 -28.47 18.68 3.36
N LEU A 4 -29.68 18.17 3.30
CA LEU A 4 -29.96 16.75 3.05
C LEU A 4 -29.60 16.32 1.63
N LEU A 5 -29.72 17.25 0.66
CA LEU A 5 -29.34 17.02 -0.74
C LEU A 5 -27.84 17.34 -0.97
N GLY A 6 -27.28 18.29 -0.24
CA GLY A 6 -25.89 18.72 -0.37
C GLY A 6 -24.89 17.69 0.19
N MET A 7 -25.24 17.01 1.29
CA MET A 7 -24.37 16.00 1.91
C MET A 7 -23.94 14.86 0.96
N PRO A 8 -24.88 14.20 0.23
CA PRO A 8 -24.48 13.17 -0.74
C PRO A 8 -23.59 13.69 -1.87
N VAL A 9 -23.83 14.91 -2.34
CA VAL A 9 -23.02 15.52 -3.40
C VAL A 9 -21.59 15.78 -2.92
N VAL A 10 -21.44 16.37 -1.73
CA VAL A 10 -20.13 16.57 -1.10
C VAL A 10 -19.43 15.23 -0.86
N GLN A 11 -20.15 14.22 -0.44
CA GLN A 11 -19.62 12.89 -0.17
C GLN A 11 -19.15 12.19 -1.45
N ILE A 12 -19.89 12.29 -2.55
CA ILE A 12 -19.48 11.76 -3.86
C ILE A 12 -18.21 12.47 -4.36
N ILE A 13 -18.14 13.80 -4.23
CA ILE A 13 -16.96 14.58 -4.62
C ILE A 13 -15.76 14.19 -3.75
N LEU A 14 -15.91 14.15 -2.43
CA LEU A 14 -14.84 13.76 -1.50
C LEU A 14 -14.34 12.34 -1.78
N PHE A 15 -15.22 11.37 -1.89
CA PHE A 15 -14.82 9.99 -2.16
C PHE A 15 -14.29 9.80 -3.59
N GLY A 16 -14.84 10.50 -4.57
CA GLY A 16 -14.36 10.45 -5.96
C GLY A 16 -12.95 11.01 -6.15
N PHE A 17 -12.56 12.01 -5.35
CA PHE A 17 -11.19 12.55 -5.40
C PHE A 17 -10.24 11.90 -4.38
N ALA A 18 -10.73 11.38 -3.26
CA ALA A 18 -9.91 10.79 -2.20
C ALA A 18 -9.51 9.34 -2.48
N ILE A 19 -10.27 8.62 -3.30
CA ILE A 19 -9.95 7.24 -3.66
C ILE A 19 -9.24 7.24 -5.02
N THR A 20 -8.04 7.80 -5.07
CA THR A 20 -7.12 7.53 -6.18
C THR A 20 -6.42 6.21 -5.91
N THR A 21 -6.86 5.16 -6.58
CA THR A 21 -6.18 3.85 -6.61
C THR A 21 -5.01 3.87 -7.62
N GLU A 22 -4.55 5.06 -8.01
CA GLU A 22 -3.41 5.18 -8.91
C GLU A 22 -2.13 4.83 -8.17
N VAL A 23 -1.52 3.73 -8.58
CA VAL A 23 -0.16 3.37 -8.17
C VAL A 23 0.78 4.36 -8.83
N LYS A 24 1.36 5.27 -8.06
CA LYS A 24 2.39 6.23 -8.51
C LYS A 24 3.50 6.32 -7.46
N ASN A 25 4.75 6.41 -7.94
CA ASN A 25 5.93 6.61 -7.09
C ASN A 25 6.08 5.56 -5.97
N VAL A 26 5.78 4.30 -6.26
CA VAL A 26 6.03 3.19 -5.33
C VAL A 26 7.52 3.06 -5.09
N ARG A 27 7.94 3.17 -3.83
CA ARG A 27 9.34 3.05 -3.44
C ARG A 27 9.75 1.60 -3.46
N VAL A 28 10.67 1.26 -4.37
CA VAL A 28 11.14 -0.10 -4.58
C VAL A 28 12.55 -0.27 -4.04
N ALA A 29 12.74 -1.32 -3.26
CA ALA A 29 14.07 -1.81 -2.91
C ALA A 29 14.43 -3.03 -3.76
N ILE A 30 15.68 -3.11 -4.16
CA ILE A 30 16.23 -4.21 -4.96
C ILE A 30 17.20 -5.01 -4.10
N LEU A 31 17.02 -6.32 -4.08
CA LEU A 31 18.00 -7.27 -3.58
C LEU A 31 18.45 -8.14 -4.76
N ASP A 32 19.64 -7.84 -5.30
CA ASP A 32 20.19 -8.51 -6.47
C ASP A 32 21.56 -9.14 -6.17
N PRO A 33 21.59 -10.40 -5.70
CA PRO A 33 22.84 -11.12 -5.48
C PRO A 33 23.51 -11.55 -6.78
N SER A 34 22.80 -11.59 -7.90
CA SER A 34 23.30 -11.98 -9.21
C SER A 34 24.10 -10.87 -9.89
N ASN A 35 23.63 -9.63 -9.78
CA ASN A 35 24.24 -8.42 -10.33
C ASN A 35 24.65 -8.58 -11.82
N ASP A 36 23.80 -9.19 -12.63
CA ASP A 36 24.06 -9.49 -14.04
C ASP A 36 23.37 -8.50 -14.99
N ILE A 37 23.61 -8.66 -16.29
CA ILE A 37 23.04 -7.75 -17.32
C ILE A 37 21.53 -7.88 -17.39
N VAL A 38 20.98 -9.06 -17.10
CA VAL A 38 19.53 -9.33 -17.19
C VAL A 38 18.81 -8.65 -16.04
N THR A 39 19.34 -8.80 -14.81
CA THR A 39 18.77 -8.15 -13.63
C THR A 39 18.78 -6.63 -13.76
N ARG A 40 19.91 -6.07 -14.22
CA ARG A 40 20.05 -4.62 -14.46
C ARG A 40 19.02 -4.09 -15.44
N ARG A 41 18.77 -4.78 -16.55
CA ARG A 41 17.75 -4.36 -17.52
C ARG A 41 16.33 -4.40 -16.95
N ILE A 42 16.03 -5.38 -16.11
CA ILE A 42 14.73 -5.45 -15.42
C ILE A 42 14.59 -4.28 -14.44
N ILE A 43 15.64 -3.99 -13.66
CA ILE A 43 15.70 -2.87 -12.73
C ILE A 43 15.51 -1.54 -13.47
N ASP A 44 16.24 -1.32 -14.55
CA ASP A 44 16.13 -0.11 -15.37
C ASP A 44 14.72 0.06 -15.94
N ARG A 45 14.05 -1.04 -16.33
CA ARG A 45 12.67 -1.01 -16.79
C ARG A 45 11.68 -0.66 -15.68
N LEU A 46 11.89 -1.15 -14.48
CA LEU A 46 11.07 -0.81 -13.32
C LEU A 46 11.23 0.68 -12.98
N ASP A 47 12.46 1.17 -12.94
CA ASP A 47 12.76 2.57 -12.60
C ASP A 47 12.32 3.56 -13.68
N ALA A 48 12.38 3.15 -14.96
CA ALA A 48 11.87 3.97 -16.08
C ALA A 48 10.36 4.03 -16.16
N SER A 49 9.61 3.27 -15.36
CA SER A 49 8.16 3.29 -15.34
C SER A 49 7.63 4.45 -14.48
N GLU A 50 6.46 4.98 -14.82
CA GLU A 50 5.80 6.02 -14.01
C GLU A 50 5.29 5.51 -12.65
N TYR A 51 5.30 4.19 -12.46
CA TYR A 51 4.71 3.53 -11.29
C TYR A 51 5.70 3.34 -10.15
N PHE A 52 6.98 3.11 -10.48
CA PHE A 52 7.99 2.68 -9.53
C PHE A 52 9.17 3.64 -9.50
N SER A 53 9.76 3.79 -8.32
CA SER A 53 11.02 4.50 -8.12
C SER A 53 11.97 3.59 -7.32
N VAL A 54 13.08 3.20 -7.92
CA VAL A 54 14.09 2.38 -7.26
C VAL A 54 14.90 3.26 -6.32
N THR A 55 14.62 3.17 -5.02
CA THR A 55 15.20 4.06 -4.01
C THR A 55 16.39 3.46 -3.29
N THR A 56 16.42 2.12 -3.14
CA THR A 56 17.40 1.46 -2.26
C THR A 56 17.85 0.13 -2.85
N ASN A 57 19.17 -0.12 -2.81
CA ASN A 57 19.75 -1.44 -3.05
C ASN A 57 20.07 -2.09 -1.70
N LEU A 58 19.60 -3.30 -1.49
CA LEU A 58 19.79 -4.09 -0.29
C LEU A 58 20.77 -5.23 -0.56
N ASN A 59 21.49 -5.63 0.47
CA ASN A 59 22.49 -6.71 0.35
C ASN A 59 22.06 -7.98 1.07
N THR A 60 21.13 -7.88 2.02
CA THR A 60 20.69 -9.01 2.84
C THR A 60 19.17 -9.07 2.95
N PRO A 61 18.58 -10.29 3.07
CA PRO A 61 17.14 -10.45 3.30
C PRO A 61 16.64 -9.78 4.59
N ASP A 62 17.49 -9.70 5.62
CA ASP A 62 17.14 -9.05 6.89
C ASP A 62 16.94 -7.53 6.73
N GLU A 63 17.64 -6.92 5.78
CA GLU A 63 17.48 -5.51 5.47
C GLU A 63 16.12 -5.22 4.83
N VAL A 64 15.56 -6.16 4.07
CA VAL A 64 14.23 -6.04 3.46
C VAL A 64 13.18 -5.84 4.56
N GLU A 65 13.17 -6.73 5.56
CA GLU A 65 12.20 -6.63 6.66
C GLU A 65 12.36 -5.34 7.47
N LYS A 66 13.61 -4.93 7.73
CA LYS A 66 13.90 -3.69 8.45
C LYS A 66 13.42 -2.45 7.69
N SER A 67 13.56 -2.44 6.36
CA SER A 67 13.13 -1.34 5.50
C SER A 67 11.61 -1.22 5.45
N PHE A 68 10.88 -2.35 5.41
CA PHE A 68 9.43 -2.34 5.55
C PHE A 68 8.98 -1.84 6.92
N ARG A 69 9.60 -2.29 8.00
CA ARG A 69 9.26 -1.84 9.37
C ARG A 69 9.47 -0.35 9.58
N ARG A 70 10.46 0.25 8.90
CA ARG A 70 10.71 1.70 8.95
C ARG A 70 9.80 2.49 8.02
N GLY A 71 9.08 1.81 7.12
CA GLY A 71 8.27 2.47 6.09
C GLY A 71 9.09 3.17 5.02
N ASP A 72 10.34 2.73 4.80
CA ASP A 72 11.23 3.31 3.78
C ASP A 72 10.84 2.84 2.37
N ILE A 73 10.25 1.65 2.25
CA ILE A 73 9.89 0.99 0.99
C ILE A 73 8.46 0.44 1.04
N ASP A 74 7.85 0.35 -0.14
CA ASP A 74 6.49 -0.17 -0.34
C ASP A 74 6.52 -1.54 -1.04
N LEU A 75 7.58 -1.81 -1.83
CA LEU A 75 7.79 -3.05 -2.57
C LEU A 75 9.28 -3.43 -2.53
N ALA A 76 9.58 -4.72 -2.39
CA ALA A 76 10.93 -5.23 -2.60
C ALA A 76 10.93 -6.27 -3.72
N VAL A 77 11.93 -6.18 -4.59
CA VAL A 77 12.18 -7.12 -5.70
C VAL A 77 13.47 -7.86 -5.38
N ILE A 78 13.36 -9.19 -5.25
CA ILE A 78 14.45 -10.07 -4.87
C ILE A 78 14.74 -11.01 -6.03
N PHE A 79 15.94 -10.96 -6.56
CA PHE A 79 16.41 -11.85 -7.62
C PHE A 79 17.09 -13.08 -7.01
N SER A 80 17.00 -14.24 -7.72
CA SER A 80 17.77 -15.42 -7.37
C SER A 80 19.24 -15.23 -7.75
N GLU A 81 20.12 -15.97 -7.08
CA GLU A 81 21.54 -16.05 -7.48
C GLU A 81 21.65 -16.60 -8.91
N GLN A 82 22.68 -16.15 -9.66
CA GLN A 82 22.91 -16.56 -11.05
C GLN A 82 21.67 -16.42 -11.97
N PHE A 83 20.91 -15.35 -11.79
CA PHE A 83 19.63 -15.14 -12.45
C PHE A 83 19.67 -15.28 -13.96
N ALA A 84 20.70 -14.71 -14.63
CA ALA A 84 20.88 -14.83 -16.07
C ALA A 84 20.95 -16.29 -16.55
N ASN A 85 21.65 -17.16 -15.81
CA ASN A 85 21.74 -18.59 -16.16
C ASN A 85 20.36 -19.27 -16.02
N HIS A 86 19.64 -18.95 -14.95
CA HIS A 86 18.30 -19.51 -14.71
C HIS A 86 17.25 -19.01 -15.72
N VAL A 87 17.41 -17.83 -16.30
CA VAL A 87 16.55 -17.37 -17.40
C VAL A 87 16.64 -18.30 -18.61
N TYR A 88 17.84 -18.77 -18.94
CA TYR A 88 18.03 -19.68 -20.07
C TYR A 88 17.57 -21.13 -19.78
N THR A 89 17.60 -21.58 -18.52
CA THR A 89 17.11 -22.91 -18.12
C THR A 89 15.62 -22.93 -17.82
N GLY A 90 15.00 -21.78 -17.67
CA GLY A 90 13.57 -21.67 -17.37
C GLY A 90 13.23 -21.70 -15.88
N ASP A 91 14.24 -21.66 -15.01
CA ASP A 91 14.09 -21.72 -13.55
C ASP A 91 14.32 -20.35 -12.86
N ALA A 92 14.30 -19.27 -13.65
CA ALA A 92 14.50 -17.93 -13.10
C ALA A 92 13.34 -17.53 -12.18
N CYS A 93 13.67 -17.23 -10.93
CA CYS A 93 12.70 -16.81 -9.93
C CYS A 93 12.97 -15.35 -9.51
N VAL A 94 11.92 -14.54 -9.51
CA VAL A 94 11.90 -13.20 -8.93
C VAL A 94 10.85 -13.17 -7.85
N GLN A 95 11.25 -12.89 -6.62
CA GLN A 95 10.31 -12.73 -5.52
C GLN A 95 9.90 -11.26 -5.36
N LEU A 96 8.60 -11.01 -5.34
CA LEU A 96 8.01 -9.71 -5.04
C LEU A 96 7.48 -9.73 -3.61
N VAL A 97 8.02 -8.86 -2.76
CA VAL A 97 7.57 -8.72 -1.37
C VAL A 97 6.89 -7.37 -1.24
N ALA A 98 5.63 -7.35 -0.78
CA ALA A 98 4.86 -6.13 -0.62
C ALA A 98 4.23 -6.05 0.77
N ASP A 99 4.03 -4.82 1.25
CA ASP A 99 3.22 -4.57 2.43
C ASP A 99 1.74 -4.73 2.08
N ALA A 100 1.10 -5.75 2.65
CA ALA A 100 -0.30 -6.06 2.43
C ALA A 100 -1.23 -5.50 3.52
N THR A 101 -0.79 -4.48 4.26
CA THR A 101 -1.65 -3.74 5.20
C THR A 101 -2.88 -3.20 4.46
N ASP A 102 -2.67 -2.63 3.26
CA ASP A 102 -3.74 -2.37 2.30
C ASP A 102 -3.71 -3.41 1.16
N PRO A 103 -4.63 -4.38 1.15
CA PRO A 103 -4.65 -5.44 0.15
C PRO A 103 -4.85 -4.95 -1.29
N ASN A 104 -5.61 -3.88 -1.49
CA ASN A 104 -5.88 -3.35 -2.82
C ASN A 104 -4.62 -2.76 -3.43
N THR A 105 -3.93 -1.93 -2.67
CA THR A 105 -2.65 -1.32 -3.08
C THR A 105 -1.59 -2.40 -3.32
N ALA A 106 -1.44 -3.36 -2.40
CA ALA A 106 -0.48 -4.45 -2.55
C ALA A 106 -0.72 -5.29 -3.81
N THR A 107 -1.99 -5.67 -4.08
CA THR A 107 -2.35 -6.44 -5.27
C THR A 107 -2.04 -5.66 -6.55
N THR A 108 -2.35 -4.38 -6.57
CA THR A 108 -2.13 -3.53 -7.74
C THR A 108 -0.63 -3.34 -8.00
N GLN A 109 0.15 -3.00 -6.99
CA GLN A 109 1.60 -2.82 -7.10
C GLN A 109 2.31 -4.10 -7.57
N THR A 110 2.01 -5.23 -6.94
CA THR A 110 2.61 -6.52 -7.32
C THR A 110 2.21 -6.95 -8.73
N GLY A 111 0.96 -6.70 -9.14
CA GLY A 111 0.48 -6.97 -10.48
C GLY A 111 1.20 -6.15 -11.55
N TYR A 112 1.40 -4.84 -11.33
CA TYR A 112 2.17 -3.99 -12.26
C TYR A 112 3.64 -4.40 -12.32
N ALA A 113 4.28 -4.66 -11.18
CA ALA A 113 5.67 -5.13 -11.14
C ALA A 113 5.83 -6.47 -11.87
N ALA A 114 4.95 -7.43 -11.61
CA ALA A 114 4.95 -8.73 -12.28
C ALA A 114 4.82 -8.60 -13.82
N ASN A 115 3.95 -7.71 -14.30
CA ASN A 115 3.78 -7.45 -15.72
C ASN A 115 5.03 -6.83 -16.35
N ILE A 116 5.68 -5.88 -15.69
CA ILE A 116 6.92 -5.26 -16.19
C ILE A 116 8.04 -6.29 -16.24
N ILE A 117 8.24 -7.08 -15.18
CA ILE A 117 9.27 -8.11 -15.09
C ILE A 117 9.07 -9.19 -16.16
N SER A 118 7.84 -9.68 -16.32
CA SER A 118 7.55 -10.71 -17.31
C SER A 118 7.66 -10.20 -18.75
N SER A 119 7.33 -8.93 -19.01
CA SER A 119 7.50 -8.31 -20.33
C SER A 119 8.99 -8.09 -20.65
N ALA A 120 9.76 -7.60 -19.68
CA ALA A 120 11.20 -7.44 -19.81
C ALA A 120 11.90 -8.78 -20.09
N GLY A 121 11.51 -9.83 -19.36
CA GLY A 121 12.04 -11.18 -19.58
C GLY A 121 11.75 -11.70 -20.99
N ARG A 122 10.56 -11.48 -21.53
CA ARG A 122 10.19 -11.90 -22.91
C ARG A 122 10.99 -11.19 -23.99
N GLU A 123 11.29 -9.92 -23.83
CA GLU A 123 12.07 -9.14 -24.79
C GLU A 123 13.55 -9.53 -24.83
N MET A 124 14.07 -10.10 -23.76
CA MET A 124 15.49 -10.50 -23.66
C MET A 124 15.77 -11.86 -24.31
N LEU A 125 14.73 -12.63 -24.59
CA LEU A 125 14.89 -13.97 -25.16
C LEU A 125 14.91 -13.91 -26.70
N PRO A 126 15.79 -14.69 -27.36
CA PRO A 126 15.82 -14.79 -28.81
C PRO A 126 14.46 -15.26 -29.36
N ALA A 127 14.01 -14.66 -30.46
CA ALA A 127 12.78 -15.05 -31.12
C ALA A 127 12.83 -16.54 -31.52
N GLY A 128 11.94 -17.35 -30.95
CA GLY A 128 11.85 -18.79 -31.21
C GLY A 128 12.19 -19.72 -30.05
N MET A 129 12.74 -19.22 -28.95
CA MET A 129 12.86 -20.00 -27.71
C MET A 129 11.53 -19.95 -26.94
N GLN A 130 10.89 -21.11 -26.82
CA GLN A 130 9.84 -21.30 -25.80
C GLN A 130 10.50 -21.46 -24.44
N VAL A 131 10.88 -20.33 -23.83
CA VAL A 131 11.44 -20.38 -22.49
C VAL A 131 10.33 -20.02 -21.50
N SER A 132 10.34 -20.70 -20.38
CA SER A 132 9.45 -20.44 -19.27
C SER A 132 9.45 -18.95 -18.94
N THR A 133 8.28 -18.33 -19.01
CA THR A 133 8.10 -16.94 -18.62
C THR A 133 8.58 -16.78 -17.18
N ILE A 134 9.36 -15.75 -16.89
CA ILE A 134 9.70 -15.40 -15.51
C ILE A 134 8.38 -15.19 -14.76
N VAL A 135 8.10 -16.09 -13.82
CA VAL A 135 6.90 -16.01 -12.97
C VAL A 135 7.32 -15.42 -11.63
N PRO A 136 6.95 -14.17 -11.35
CA PRO A 136 7.25 -13.59 -10.06
C PRO A 136 6.48 -14.30 -8.95
N GLU A 137 7.20 -14.70 -7.90
CA GLU A 137 6.59 -15.20 -6.66
C GLU A 137 6.24 -14.02 -5.76
N VAL A 138 4.96 -13.85 -5.45
CA VAL A 138 4.47 -12.75 -4.61
C VAL A 138 4.39 -13.18 -3.15
N LYS A 139 5.17 -12.53 -2.28
CA LYS A 139 5.12 -12.66 -0.83
C LYS A 139 4.50 -11.41 -0.20
N LEU A 140 3.37 -11.57 0.45
CA LEU A 140 2.65 -10.51 1.14
C LEU A 140 3.01 -10.48 2.62
N LEU A 141 3.46 -9.34 3.11
CA LEU A 141 3.77 -9.11 4.51
C LEU A 141 2.53 -8.56 5.25
N TYR A 142 2.47 -8.80 6.56
CA TYR A 142 1.47 -8.32 7.53
C TYR A 142 0.03 -8.81 7.32
N ASN A 143 -0.44 -9.00 6.09
CA ASN A 143 -1.77 -9.53 5.78
C ASN A 143 -1.74 -10.55 4.63
N PRO A 144 -1.11 -11.73 4.80
CA PRO A 144 -0.95 -12.73 3.74
C PRO A 144 -2.27 -13.26 3.18
N GLN A 145 -3.36 -13.16 3.95
CA GLN A 145 -4.69 -13.63 3.54
C GLN A 145 -5.49 -12.55 2.78
N MET A 146 -4.92 -11.36 2.57
CA MET A 146 -5.59 -10.20 1.91
C MET A 146 -6.98 -9.91 2.47
N LYS A 147 -7.18 -10.09 3.77
CA LYS A 147 -8.47 -9.78 4.39
C LYS A 147 -8.62 -8.29 4.56
N SER A 148 -9.57 -7.70 3.82
CA SER A 148 -9.92 -6.29 3.92
C SER A 148 -10.36 -5.86 5.33
N ALA A 149 -10.79 -6.82 6.16
CA ALA A 149 -11.19 -6.57 7.54
C ALA A 149 -10.08 -5.93 8.39
N TYR A 150 -8.81 -6.27 8.18
CA TYR A 150 -7.68 -5.69 8.94
C TYR A 150 -7.50 -4.19 8.68
N ASN A 151 -7.86 -3.72 7.50
CA ASN A 151 -7.82 -2.30 7.16
C ASN A 151 -9.14 -1.59 7.55
N PHE A 152 -10.28 -2.23 7.29
CA PHE A 152 -11.61 -1.63 7.45
C PHE A 152 -12.07 -1.53 8.90
N VAL A 153 -11.81 -2.55 9.73
CA VAL A 153 -12.32 -2.63 11.10
C VAL A 153 -11.80 -1.50 11.99
N PRO A 154 -10.50 -1.16 12.02
CA PRO A 154 -10.02 -0.04 12.83
C PRO A 154 -10.61 1.31 12.42
N GLY A 155 -10.79 1.53 11.10
CA GLY A 155 -11.42 2.74 10.59
C GLY A 155 -12.87 2.90 11.02
N VAL A 156 -13.66 1.83 10.89
CA VAL A 156 -15.07 1.81 11.32
C VAL A 156 -15.19 1.97 12.83
N MET A 157 -14.32 1.34 13.63
CA MET A 157 -14.29 1.51 15.07
C MET A 157 -14.04 2.97 15.48
N GLY A 158 -13.08 3.64 14.84
CA GLY A 158 -12.80 5.06 15.06
C GLY A 158 -14.02 5.94 14.74
N LEU A 159 -14.69 5.66 13.63
CA LEU A 159 -15.90 6.39 13.21
C LEU A 159 -17.04 6.20 14.20
N ILE A 160 -17.30 4.96 14.65
CA ILE A 160 -18.34 4.66 15.66
C ILE A 160 -18.04 5.38 16.98
N LEU A 161 -16.79 5.31 17.46
CA LEU A 161 -16.38 6.01 18.68
C LEU A 161 -16.60 7.53 18.57
N MET A 162 -16.22 8.12 17.44
CA MET A 162 -16.45 9.55 17.18
C MET A 162 -17.93 9.91 17.24
N LEU A 163 -18.81 9.10 16.61
CA LEU A 163 -20.25 9.33 16.64
C LEU A 163 -20.83 9.20 18.05
N ILE A 164 -20.43 8.18 18.81
CA ILE A 164 -20.89 7.96 20.19
C ILE A 164 -20.44 9.13 21.07
N CYS A 165 -19.18 9.56 20.99
CA CYS A 165 -18.66 10.68 21.77
C CYS A 165 -19.41 11.99 21.44
N ALA A 166 -19.65 12.27 20.15
CA ALA A 166 -20.40 13.45 19.73
C ALA A 166 -21.85 13.44 20.26
N MET A 167 -22.50 12.27 20.18
CA MET A 167 -23.87 12.09 20.66
C MET A 167 -23.95 12.25 22.19
N MET A 168 -23.04 11.62 22.95
CA MET A 168 -23.01 11.71 24.41
C MET A 168 -22.72 13.14 24.86
N THR A 169 -21.80 13.83 24.20
CA THR A 169 -21.51 15.25 24.50
C THR A 169 -22.73 16.12 24.25
N SER A 170 -23.42 15.93 23.12
CA SER A 170 -24.62 16.68 22.79
C SER A 170 -25.75 16.45 23.81
N ILE A 171 -26.00 15.21 24.21
CA ILE A 171 -26.98 14.84 25.23
C ILE A 171 -26.63 15.46 26.58
N SER A 172 -25.32 15.43 26.97
CA SER A 172 -24.85 16.00 28.23
C SER A 172 -25.15 17.51 28.29
N ILE A 173 -24.83 18.24 27.23
CA ILE A 173 -25.04 19.69 27.12
C ILE A 173 -26.55 20.02 27.21
N VAL A 174 -27.39 19.28 26.47
CA VAL A 174 -28.83 19.48 26.48
C VAL A 174 -29.40 19.22 27.88
N ARG A 175 -28.97 18.14 28.53
CA ARG A 175 -29.42 17.79 29.89
C ARG A 175 -29.01 18.84 30.93
N GLU A 176 -27.78 19.38 30.87
CA GLU A 176 -27.37 20.45 31.76
C GLU A 176 -28.18 21.75 31.54
N LYS A 177 -28.57 22.02 30.29
CA LYS A 177 -29.43 23.16 29.97
C LYS A 177 -30.86 22.97 30.50
N GLU A 178 -31.42 21.77 30.37
CA GLU A 178 -32.76 21.45 30.85
C GLU A 178 -32.85 21.43 32.41
N THR A 179 -31.79 21.01 33.08
CA THR A 179 -31.72 20.98 34.56
C THR A 179 -31.35 22.32 35.18
N GLY A 180 -31.05 23.36 34.38
CA GLY A 180 -30.69 24.69 34.86
C GLY A 180 -29.28 24.81 35.47
N THR A 181 -28.52 23.73 35.48
CA THR A 181 -27.14 23.72 36.02
C THR A 181 -26.18 24.51 35.15
N MET A 182 -26.49 24.74 33.90
CA MET A 182 -25.67 25.54 32.98
C MET A 182 -25.59 27.01 33.41
N GLU A 183 -26.61 27.56 33.99
CA GLU A 183 -26.58 28.93 34.53
C GLU A 183 -25.60 29.06 35.71
N ILE A 184 -25.55 28.05 36.58
CA ILE A 184 -24.62 27.99 37.71
C ILE A 184 -23.16 27.86 37.22
N LEU A 185 -22.93 27.08 36.16
CA LEU A 185 -21.61 26.95 35.53
C LEU A 185 -21.11 28.26 34.90
N LEU A 186 -21.99 29.02 34.25
CA LEU A 186 -21.67 30.31 33.63
C LEU A 186 -21.36 31.42 34.65
N VAL A 187 -21.95 31.35 35.87
CA VAL A 187 -21.71 32.30 36.96
C VAL A 187 -20.50 31.88 37.84
N SER A 188 -20.04 30.64 37.67
CA SER A 188 -18.89 30.12 38.44
C SER A 188 -17.59 30.80 38.02
N PRO A 189 -16.71 31.21 38.95
CA PRO A 189 -15.43 31.85 38.68
C PRO A 189 -14.33 30.87 38.18
N VAL A 190 -14.73 29.70 37.73
CA VAL A 190 -13.78 28.71 37.19
C VAL A 190 -13.31 29.17 35.81
N LYS A 191 -12.01 29.50 35.72
CA LYS A 191 -11.38 29.83 34.42
C LYS A 191 -11.32 28.56 33.55
N PRO A 192 -11.55 28.66 32.21
CA PRO A 192 -11.44 27.56 31.28
C PRO A 192 -10.00 27.02 31.18
#